data_8babe6d03a58fa9930ad285a3dc152a3
#
_entry.id   8babe6d03a58fa9930ad285a3dc152a3
#
_cell.length_a   1.000
_cell.length_b   1.000
_cell.length_c   1.000
_cell.angle_alpha   90.00
_cell.angle_beta   90.00
_cell.angle_gamma   90.00
#
_symmetry.space_group_name_H-M   'P 1'
#
loop_
_entity.id
_entity.type
_entity.pdbx_description
1 polymer ?
#
loop_
_entity_poly.entity_id
_entity_poly.type
_entity_poly.pdbx_seq_one_letter_code
_entity_poly.pdbx_strand_id
1 'polypeptide(L)'
;MNIEIDTPRPAGAPATENGTDSSLVHPGAWITLLLALLIASCAAPDTQHHIVISTREQKLALLDRGNVMAIYPVSTSKFGLGDWRGSRFTPLGQLQVAEKIGGNAPPGAVFKDRLRTGEIVQANSPGRDPIVTRILWLRGLEAQNANAFGRDIYIHGTPEEWKIGSPASYGCIRMRSSDIIQLYDIVGIGAAVTIVNVPLATAVPGLVTAHSMSAANPAPFVMR
;
A
#
# COMPACT_ATOMS: atom_id res chain seq x y z
N MET A 1 -41.17 -75.60 -53.94
CA MET A 1 -40.38 -76.81 -54.15
C MET A 1 -38.92 -76.31 -54.06
N ASN A 2 -38.50 -76.23 -52.91
CA ASN A 2 -37.34 -76.70 -52.22
C ASN A 2 -36.03 -76.86 -52.87
N ILE A 3 -35.05 -76.45 -52.34
CA ILE A 3 -33.98 -77.33 -51.86
C ILE A 3 -32.99 -76.44 -51.13
N GLU A 4 -32.83 -76.77 -49.90
CA GLU A 4 -31.82 -76.40 -48.95
C GLU A 4 -30.46 -76.99 -49.39
N ILE A 5 -29.38 -76.17 -49.39
CA ILE A 5 -28.03 -76.72 -49.45
C ILE A 5 -27.16 -76.00 -48.36
N ASP A 6 -26.83 -76.80 -47.42
CA ASP A 6 -25.91 -76.61 -46.34
C ASP A 6 -24.46 -76.48 -46.84
N THR A 7 -23.67 -75.53 -46.38
CA THR A 7 -22.24 -75.52 -46.56
C THR A 7 -21.50 -74.97 -45.30
N PRO A 8 -20.37 -75.51 -44.96
CA PRO A 8 -19.85 -75.51 -43.65
C PRO A 8 -18.97 -74.24 -43.31
N ARG A 9 -18.88 -73.93 -42.03
CA ARG A 9 -18.10 -72.92 -41.39
C ARG A 9 -16.62 -73.27 -41.44
N PRO A 10 -15.72 -72.34 -41.75
CA PRO A 10 -14.29 -72.44 -41.34
C PRO A 10 -13.98 -71.72 -40.02
N ALA A 11 -13.02 -72.30 -39.37
CA ALA A 11 -12.58 -71.99 -38.03
C ALA A 11 -11.75 -70.70 -37.86
N GLY A 12 -11.90 -70.11 -36.74
CA GLY A 12 -10.91 -69.47 -35.84
C GLY A 12 -9.85 -68.54 -36.43
N ALA A 13 -9.99 -67.23 -36.04
CA ALA A 13 -8.84 -66.31 -35.94
C ALA A 13 -8.81 -65.67 -34.52
N PRO A 14 -7.64 -65.45 -33.94
CA PRO A 14 -7.55 -65.01 -32.55
C PRO A 14 -7.87 -63.54 -32.39
N ALA A 15 -8.53 -63.21 -31.26
CA ALA A 15 -8.82 -61.84 -30.83
C ALA A 15 -7.52 -61.12 -30.45
N THR A 16 -7.26 -60.01 -31.11
CA THR A 16 -6.30 -59.02 -30.63
C THR A 16 -6.96 -58.14 -29.60
N GLU A 17 -6.58 -58.29 -28.34
CA GLU A 17 -6.90 -57.33 -27.28
C GLU A 17 -6.19 -56.01 -27.53
N ASN A 18 -6.93 -55.02 -27.99
CA ASN A 18 -6.51 -53.63 -27.91
C ASN A 18 -6.77 -53.12 -26.50
N GLY A 19 -5.74 -53.17 -25.65
CA GLY A 19 -5.72 -52.48 -24.37
C GLY A 19 -5.79 -50.97 -24.58
N THR A 20 -6.98 -50.38 -24.46
CA THR A 20 -7.12 -48.93 -24.24
C THR A 20 -6.76 -48.63 -22.81
N ASP A 21 -5.52 -48.17 -22.63
CA ASP A 21 -5.02 -47.61 -21.35
C ASP A 21 -5.75 -46.28 -21.12
N SER A 22 -6.94 -46.34 -20.52
CA SER A 22 -7.63 -45.16 -20.00
C SER A 22 -6.98 -44.74 -18.72
N SER A 23 -5.97 -43.85 -18.81
CA SER A 23 -5.39 -43.13 -17.68
C SER A 23 -6.54 -42.40 -16.95
N LEU A 24 -7.06 -43.02 -15.89
CA LEU A 24 -8.01 -42.41 -14.96
C LEU A 24 -7.32 -41.22 -14.28
N VAL A 25 -7.50 -40.02 -14.84
CA VAL A 25 -7.16 -38.75 -14.20
C VAL A 25 -8.09 -38.63 -12.99
N HIS A 26 -7.57 -38.91 -11.82
CA HIS A 26 -8.33 -38.84 -10.57
C HIS A 26 -8.85 -37.40 -10.37
N PRO A 27 -10.16 -37.18 -10.22
CA PRO A 27 -10.74 -35.85 -10.02
C PRO A 27 -10.17 -35.14 -8.78
N GLY A 28 -9.61 -35.89 -7.82
CA GLY A 28 -8.91 -35.33 -6.66
C GLY A 28 -7.66 -34.54 -6.97
N ALA A 29 -6.96 -34.84 -8.08
CA ALA A 29 -5.73 -34.13 -8.44
C ALA A 29 -6.01 -32.68 -8.90
N TRP A 30 -7.14 -32.42 -9.51
CA TRP A 30 -7.55 -31.06 -9.91
C TRP A 30 -8.03 -30.21 -8.73
N ILE A 31 -8.68 -30.85 -7.75
CA ILE A 31 -9.16 -30.17 -6.52
C ILE A 31 -7.97 -29.72 -5.67
N THR A 32 -6.93 -30.56 -5.53
CA THR A 32 -5.72 -30.20 -4.80
C THR A 32 -4.92 -29.11 -5.48
N LEU A 33 -4.85 -29.09 -6.82
CA LEU A 33 -4.19 -28.02 -7.58
C LEU A 33 -4.94 -26.69 -7.45
N LEU A 34 -6.26 -26.68 -7.51
CA LEU A 34 -7.10 -25.50 -7.33
C LEU A 34 -6.99 -24.95 -5.89
N LEU A 35 -6.96 -25.81 -4.90
CA LEU A 35 -6.80 -25.40 -3.49
C LEU A 35 -5.41 -24.81 -3.23
N ALA A 36 -4.36 -25.35 -3.85
CA ALA A 36 -3.01 -24.79 -3.78
C ALA A 36 -2.89 -23.40 -4.43
N LEU A 37 -3.62 -23.14 -5.52
CA LEU A 37 -3.67 -21.81 -6.17
C LEU A 37 -4.36 -20.75 -5.30
N LEU A 38 -5.34 -21.14 -4.49
CA LEU A 38 -6.08 -20.20 -3.61
C LEU A 38 -5.24 -19.73 -2.40
N ILE A 39 -4.20 -20.46 -2.00
CA ILE A 39 -3.35 -20.10 -0.86
C ILE A 39 -2.24 -19.12 -1.27
N ALA A 40 -1.92 -19.00 -2.57
CA ALA A 40 -0.79 -18.20 -3.07
C ALA A 40 -1.06 -16.69 -3.16
N SER A 41 -2.27 -16.19 -2.80
CA SER A 41 -2.66 -14.78 -3.00
C SER A 41 -2.56 -13.87 -1.78
N CYS A 42 -2.04 -14.32 -0.64
CA CYS A 42 -1.73 -13.41 0.47
C CYS A 42 -0.35 -12.81 0.25
N ALA A 43 -0.30 -11.60 -0.31
CA ALA A 43 0.94 -10.81 -0.30
C ALA A 43 1.40 -10.66 1.14
N ALA A 44 2.68 -11.02 1.42
CA ALA A 44 3.26 -10.85 2.75
C ALA A 44 3.17 -9.37 3.17
N PRO A 45 2.89 -9.07 4.44
CA PRO A 45 2.87 -7.69 4.91
C PRO A 45 4.25 -7.04 4.76
N ASP A 46 4.25 -5.76 4.48
CA ASP A 46 5.49 -4.97 4.42
C ASP A 46 6.06 -4.79 5.83
N THR A 47 7.12 -5.51 6.13
CA THR A 47 7.87 -5.40 7.38
C THR A 47 9.20 -4.65 7.22
N GLN A 48 9.49 -4.19 6.00
CA GLN A 48 10.76 -3.58 5.62
C GLN A 48 10.72 -2.05 5.77
N HIS A 49 9.59 -1.44 5.42
CA HIS A 49 9.45 0.00 5.43
C HIS A 49 8.81 0.51 6.73
N HIS A 50 9.30 1.65 7.20
CA HIS A 50 8.79 2.35 8.36
C HIS A 50 8.64 3.84 8.04
N ILE A 51 7.46 4.38 8.28
CA ILE A 51 7.13 5.80 8.14
C ILE A 51 7.16 6.43 9.53
N VAL A 52 7.97 7.46 9.72
CA VAL A 52 8.00 8.25 10.97
C VAL A 52 7.55 9.68 10.69
N ILE A 53 6.50 10.14 11.37
CA ILE A 53 5.89 11.44 11.14
C ILE A 53 6.07 12.32 12.40
N SER A 54 6.75 13.45 12.25
CA SER A 54 6.85 14.49 13.27
C SER A 54 5.75 15.53 13.05
N THR A 55 4.77 15.55 13.94
CA THR A 55 3.73 16.60 13.93
C THR A 55 4.32 17.95 14.36
N ARG A 56 5.43 17.96 15.11
CA ARG A 56 6.11 19.16 15.53
C ARG A 56 6.85 19.86 14.38
N GLU A 57 7.50 19.07 13.51
CA GLU A 57 8.27 19.61 12.38
C GLU A 57 7.49 19.59 11.06
N GLN A 58 6.28 19.00 11.04
CA GLN A 58 5.48 18.80 9.84
C GLN A 58 6.28 18.09 8.74
N LYS A 59 6.98 17.01 9.13
CA LYS A 59 7.83 16.19 8.26
C LYS A 59 7.54 14.72 8.47
N LEU A 60 7.73 13.96 7.39
CA LEU A 60 7.64 12.51 7.31
C LEU A 60 8.99 11.98 6.85
N ALA A 61 9.58 11.06 7.60
CA ALA A 61 10.72 10.26 7.17
C ALA A 61 10.27 8.88 6.74
N LEU A 62 10.71 8.43 5.56
CA LEU A 62 10.58 7.05 5.09
C LEU A 62 11.89 6.32 5.35
N LEU A 63 11.80 5.18 6.02
CA LEU A 63 12.94 4.31 6.31
C LEU A 63 12.78 2.97 5.60
N ASP A 64 13.90 2.43 5.10
CA ASP A 64 14.06 1.04 4.68
C ASP A 64 15.03 0.34 5.63
N ARG A 65 14.57 -0.70 6.32
CA ARG A 65 15.38 -1.46 7.31
C ARG A 65 16.13 -0.55 8.30
N GLY A 66 15.45 0.50 8.76
CA GLY A 66 15.97 1.47 9.70
C GLY A 66 16.83 2.60 9.11
N ASN A 67 17.15 2.56 7.81
CA ASN A 67 17.90 3.61 7.13
C ASN A 67 16.96 4.63 6.49
N VAL A 68 17.23 5.92 6.69
CA VAL A 68 16.42 6.99 6.10
C VAL A 68 16.62 7.03 4.58
N MET A 69 15.56 6.81 3.83
CA MET A 69 15.54 6.89 2.37
C MET A 69 15.14 8.28 1.86
N ALA A 70 14.13 8.87 2.49
CA ALA A 70 13.59 10.16 2.06
C ALA A 70 12.94 10.89 3.24
N ILE A 71 12.86 12.22 3.11
CA ILE A 71 12.13 13.10 4.04
C ILE A 71 11.20 13.97 3.19
N TYR A 72 9.91 13.97 3.56
CA TYR A 72 8.88 14.75 2.89
C TYR A 72 8.28 15.78 3.83
N PRO A 73 8.00 17.00 3.40
CA PRO A 73 7.15 17.90 4.15
C PRO A 73 5.70 17.39 4.10
N VAL A 74 5.00 17.51 5.22
CA VAL A 74 3.59 17.09 5.36
C VAL A 74 2.75 18.18 6.00
N SER A 75 1.45 17.96 6.11
CA SER A 75 0.54 18.80 6.88
C SER A 75 -0.36 17.92 7.73
N THR A 76 -0.32 18.09 9.05
CA THR A 76 -1.16 17.39 10.02
C THR A 76 -2.30 18.29 10.52
N SER A 77 -3.06 17.84 11.50
CA SER A 77 -4.23 18.56 12.00
C SER A 77 -3.90 19.95 12.55
N LYS A 78 -4.67 20.95 12.16
CA LYS A 78 -4.67 22.30 12.76
C LYS A 78 -5.44 22.38 14.08
N PHE A 79 -6.17 21.32 14.45
CA PHE A 79 -7.01 21.31 15.66
C PHE A 79 -6.31 20.66 16.84
N GLY A 80 -5.21 19.90 16.63
CA GLY A 80 -4.47 19.25 17.70
C GLY A 80 -4.23 17.77 17.47
N LEU A 81 -3.83 17.08 18.55
CA LEU A 81 -3.37 15.69 18.55
C LEU A 81 -4.29 14.84 19.43
N GLY A 82 -4.59 13.61 19.00
CA GLY A 82 -5.41 12.65 19.70
C GLY A 82 -6.28 11.81 18.77
N ASP A 83 -7.11 10.91 19.37
CA ASP A 83 -7.90 9.94 18.61
C ASP A 83 -9.35 9.78 19.12
N TRP A 84 -9.97 10.83 19.67
CA TRP A 84 -11.39 10.73 20.06
C TRP A 84 -12.29 10.60 18.84
N ARG A 85 -13.34 9.81 18.98
CA ARG A 85 -14.37 9.68 17.95
C ARG A 85 -14.97 11.05 17.61
N GLY A 86 -15.09 11.36 16.32
CA GLY A 86 -15.60 12.64 15.84
C GLY A 86 -14.62 13.82 15.98
N SER A 87 -13.44 13.62 16.60
CA SER A 87 -12.41 14.67 16.64
C SER A 87 -11.77 14.87 15.25
N ARG A 88 -11.17 16.05 15.08
CA ARG A 88 -10.39 16.40 13.89
C ARG A 88 -8.89 16.37 14.20
N PHE A 89 -8.47 15.58 15.19
CA PHE A 89 -7.11 15.50 15.67
C PHE A 89 -6.31 14.45 14.91
N THR A 90 -5.00 14.67 14.76
CA THR A 90 -4.08 13.64 14.27
C THR A 90 -3.72 12.70 15.41
N PRO A 91 -3.91 11.37 15.27
CA PRO A 91 -3.52 10.41 16.29
C PRO A 91 -2.00 10.33 16.44
N LEU A 92 -1.52 10.00 17.64
CA LEU A 92 -0.13 9.71 17.94
C LEU A 92 0.07 8.21 18.18
N GLY A 93 1.33 7.76 18.16
CA GLY A 93 1.76 6.40 18.50
C GLY A 93 1.98 5.52 17.30
N GLN A 94 1.84 4.21 17.51
CA GLN A 94 2.09 3.18 16.50
C GLN A 94 0.83 2.87 15.69
N LEU A 95 0.96 2.96 14.38
CA LEU A 95 -0.06 2.61 13.40
C LEU A 95 0.57 1.72 12.32
N GLN A 96 -0.23 1.26 11.38
CA GLN A 96 0.22 0.58 10.17
C GLN A 96 -0.59 1.02 8.95
N VAL A 97 -0.03 0.85 7.77
CA VAL A 97 -0.77 0.97 6.50
C VAL A 97 -1.70 -0.24 6.39
N ALA A 98 -3.00 -0.02 6.55
CA ALA A 98 -4.01 -1.06 6.47
C ALA A 98 -4.48 -1.30 5.03
N GLU A 99 -4.61 -0.22 4.25
CA GLU A 99 -5.06 -0.28 2.85
C GLU A 99 -4.36 0.78 2.00
N LYS A 100 -4.26 0.48 0.70
CA LYS A 100 -3.69 1.36 -0.33
C LYS A 100 -4.73 1.55 -1.43
N ILE A 101 -5.07 2.82 -1.74
CA ILE A 101 -6.13 3.15 -2.70
C ILE A 101 -5.60 4.15 -3.72
N GLY A 102 -5.92 3.91 -5.00
CA GLY A 102 -5.61 4.83 -6.09
C GLY A 102 -4.32 4.53 -6.85
N GLY A 103 -3.77 3.30 -6.83
CA GLY A 103 -2.49 2.93 -7.46
C GLY A 103 -2.32 3.40 -8.90
N ASN A 104 -3.38 3.34 -9.72
CA ASN A 104 -3.36 3.75 -11.13
C ASN A 104 -4.08 5.08 -11.39
N ALA A 105 -4.38 5.87 -10.35
CA ALA A 105 -5.03 7.16 -10.53
C ALA A 105 -4.03 8.21 -11.04
N PRO A 106 -4.42 9.11 -11.94
CA PRO A 106 -3.56 10.23 -12.32
C PRO A 106 -3.36 11.19 -11.14
N PRO A 107 -2.27 11.98 -11.11
CA PRO A 107 -2.10 13.05 -10.13
C PRO A 107 -3.32 13.97 -10.09
N GLY A 108 -3.77 14.37 -8.92
CA GLY A 108 -4.95 15.22 -8.74
C GLY A 108 -6.30 14.52 -8.86
N ALA A 109 -6.34 13.21 -9.15
CA ALA A 109 -7.60 12.45 -9.17
C ALA A 109 -8.30 12.52 -7.81
N VAL A 110 -9.54 12.96 -7.80
CA VAL A 110 -10.35 13.17 -6.59
C VAL A 110 -10.94 11.86 -6.09
N PHE A 111 -10.88 11.65 -4.77
CA PHE A 111 -11.54 10.57 -4.07
C PHE A 111 -12.60 11.10 -3.11
N LYS A 112 -13.77 10.45 -3.12
CA LYS A 112 -14.84 10.61 -2.14
C LYS A 112 -15.23 9.22 -1.65
N ASP A 113 -15.31 9.05 -0.34
CA ASP A 113 -15.60 7.74 0.29
C ASP A 113 -14.68 6.62 -0.24
N ARG A 114 -13.40 6.95 -0.52
CA ARG A 114 -12.35 6.07 -1.07
C ARG A 114 -12.55 5.63 -2.53
N LEU A 115 -13.57 6.13 -3.20
CA LEU A 115 -13.85 5.88 -4.62
C LEU A 115 -13.44 7.07 -5.48
N ARG A 116 -12.87 6.79 -6.67
CA ARG A 116 -12.58 7.85 -7.65
C ARG A 116 -13.88 8.47 -8.16
N THR A 117 -13.94 9.80 -8.15
CA THR A 117 -15.11 10.55 -8.67
C THR A 117 -15.05 10.79 -10.18
N GLY A 118 -13.91 10.59 -10.82
CA GLY A 118 -13.63 10.98 -12.21
C GLY A 118 -13.09 12.41 -12.35
N GLU A 119 -13.21 13.24 -11.33
CA GLU A 119 -12.67 14.59 -11.31
C GLU A 119 -11.15 14.61 -11.12
N ILE A 120 -10.47 15.60 -11.70
CA ILE A 120 -9.05 15.88 -11.49
C ILE A 120 -8.91 17.33 -11.06
N VAL A 121 -8.28 17.59 -9.91
CA VAL A 121 -7.98 18.92 -9.39
C VAL A 121 -6.47 19.15 -9.44
N GLN A 122 -6.08 20.23 -10.09
CA GLN A 122 -4.66 20.61 -10.21
C GLN A 122 -4.14 21.11 -8.85
N ALA A 123 -2.84 20.91 -8.62
CA ALA A 123 -2.15 21.45 -7.46
C ALA A 123 -2.31 22.98 -7.42
N ASN A 124 -2.56 23.50 -6.23
CA ASN A 124 -2.76 24.91 -5.93
C ASN A 124 -3.95 25.59 -6.64
N SER A 125 -4.90 24.80 -7.16
CA SER A 125 -6.17 25.33 -7.64
C SER A 125 -6.97 25.95 -6.49
N PRO A 126 -7.59 27.11 -6.68
CA PRO A 126 -8.47 27.71 -5.67
C PRO A 126 -9.73 26.87 -5.46
N GLY A 127 -10.30 26.93 -4.27
CA GLY A 127 -11.58 26.29 -3.97
C GLY A 127 -11.51 25.28 -2.83
N ARG A 128 -12.10 24.11 -3.03
CA ARG A 128 -12.17 23.04 -2.02
C ARG A 128 -10.88 22.22 -1.94
N ASP A 129 -10.70 21.52 -0.83
CA ASP A 129 -9.56 20.67 -0.56
C ASP A 129 -9.99 19.19 -0.45
N PRO A 130 -10.29 18.50 -1.56
CA PRO A 130 -10.60 17.09 -1.56
C PRO A 130 -9.37 16.24 -1.34
N ILE A 131 -9.57 14.98 -0.95
CA ILE A 131 -8.55 13.95 -0.99
C ILE A 131 -8.21 13.66 -2.47
N VAL A 132 -6.92 13.73 -2.83
CA VAL A 132 -6.50 13.52 -4.21
C VAL A 132 -5.33 12.54 -4.31
N THR A 133 -5.11 12.03 -5.53
CA THR A 133 -3.92 11.31 -6.00
C THR A 133 -3.78 9.90 -5.47
N ARG A 134 -3.56 9.69 -4.17
CA ARG A 134 -3.35 8.40 -3.48
C ARG A 134 -3.85 8.47 -2.05
N ILE A 135 -4.21 7.31 -1.52
CA ILE A 135 -4.58 7.15 -0.10
C ILE A 135 -3.81 5.96 0.48
N LEU A 136 -3.12 6.18 1.58
CA LEU A 136 -2.65 5.15 2.51
C LEU A 136 -3.56 5.24 3.74
N TRP A 137 -4.41 4.24 3.98
CA TRP A 137 -5.34 4.23 5.10
C TRP A 137 -4.68 3.61 6.32
N LEU A 138 -4.70 4.33 7.43
CA LEU A 138 -3.98 3.98 8.64
C LEU A 138 -4.87 3.29 9.66
N ARG A 139 -4.33 2.23 10.28
CA ARG A 139 -4.94 1.56 11.44
C ARG A 139 -4.05 1.73 12.66
N GLY A 140 -4.63 2.17 13.77
CA GLY A 140 -3.95 2.24 15.05
C GLY A 140 -3.68 0.85 15.63
N LEU A 141 -2.54 0.71 16.29
CA LEU A 141 -2.09 -0.53 16.93
C LEU A 141 -2.11 -0.46 18.46
N GLU A 142 -2.45 0.71 19.02
CA GLU A 142 -2.47 0.98 20.44
C GLU A 142 -3.85 1.47 20.88
N ALA A 143 -4.18 1.34 22.17
CA ALA A 143 -5.47 1.79 22.71
C ALA A 143 -5.71 3.29 22.47
N GLN A 144 -4.65 4.10 22.54
CA GLN A 144 -4.71 5.56 22.36
C GLN A 144 -4.99 6.01 20.92
N ASN A 145 -4.87 5.13 19.91
CA ASN A 145 -5.10 5.41 18.50
C ASN A 145 -6.03 4.37 17.82
N ALA A 146 -6.76 3.59 18.59
CA ALA A 146 -7.62 2.50 18.11
C ALA A 146 -8.75 2.97 17.19
N ASN A 147 -9.16 4.25 17.27
CA ASN A 147 -10.21 4.81 16.42
C ASN A 147 -9.71 5.29 15.06
N ALA A 148 -8.38 5.36 14.83
CA ALA A 148 -7.78 5.95 13.63
C ALA A 148 -8.38 5.40 12.32
N PHE A 149 -8.54 4.07 12.22
CA PHE A 149 -9.12 3.42 11.05
C PHE A 149 -10.59 3.83 10.84
N GLY A 150 -11.41 3.76 11.87
CA GLY A 150 -12.84 4.14 11.81
C GLY A 150 -13.09 5.66 11.67
N ARG A 151 -12.07 6.49 11.91
CA ARG A 151 -12.07 7.93 11.72
C ARG A 151 -11.51 8.36 10.36
N ASP A 152 -11.20 7.41 9.48
CA ASP A 152 -10.66 7.67 8.15
C ASP A 152 -9.35 8.49 8.18
N ILE A 153 -8.42 8.09 9.06
CA ILE A 153 -7.10 8.72 9.10
C ILE A 153 -6.23 8.19 7.97
N TYR A 154 -5.86 9.09 7.05
CA TYR A 154 -5.11 8.79 5.84
C TYR A 154 -3.79 9.54 5.78
N ILE A 155 -2.82 8.99 5.01
CA ILE A 155 -1.79 9.77 4.35
C ILE A 155 -2.26 9.91 2.90
N HIS A 156 -2.43 11.14 2.39
CA HIS A 156 -3.02 11.37 1.08
C HIS A 156 -2.52 12.65 0.41
N GLY A 157 -2.73 12.76 -0.89
CA GLY A 157 -2.45 13.98 -1.64
C GLY A 157 -3.50 15.08 -1.39
N THR A 158 -3.08 16.32 -1.46
CA THR A 158 -3.93 17.52 -1.37
C THR A 158 -3.72 18.45 -2.55
N PRO A 159 -4.75 19.13 -3.07
CA PRO A 159 -4.54 20.23 -4.02
C PRO A 159 -4.00 21.50 -3.33
N GLU A 160 -4.18 21.66 -2.01
CA GLU A 160 -3.64 22.80 -1.26
C GLU A 160 -2.14 22.60 -0.90
N GLU A 161 -1.30 22.33 -1.91
CA GLU A 161 0.13 22.03 -1.71
C GLU A 161 0.91 23.20 -1.06
N TRP A 162 0.41 24.43 -1.20
CA TRP A 162 0.98 25.61 -0.56
C TRP A 162 0.82 25.62 0.98
N LYS A 163 -0.04 24.77 1.55
CA LYS A 163 -0.18 24.60 3.00
C LYS A 163 0.74 23.51 3.59
N ILE A 164 1.43 22.74 2.74
CA ILE A 164 2.35 21.69 3.20
C ILE A 164 3.51 22.33 3.97
N GLY A 165 3.88 21.71 5.10
CA GLY A 165 4.87 22.21 6.03
C GLY A 165 4.28 22.96 7.23
N SER A 166 2.94 23.09 7.28
CA SER A 166 2.23 23.68 8.43
C SER A 166 0.97 22.90 8.77
N PRO A 167 0.50 22.94 10.04
CA PRO A 167 -0.74 22.30 10.45
C PRO A 167 -1.95 22.90 9.72
N ALA A 168 -2.65 22.12 8.88
CA ALA A 168 -3.77 22.60 8.08
C ALA A 168 -4.87 21.56 7.89
N SER A 169 -4.64 20.27 8.21
CA SER A 169 -5.62 19.20 7.96
C SER A 169 -6.71 19.13 9.04
N TYR A 170 -7.62 18.19 8.82
CA TYR A 170 -8.71 17.84 9.74
C TYR A 170 -8.49 16.46 10.40
N GLY A 171 -7.22 16.05 10.56
CA GLY A 171 -6.81 14.79 11.20
C GLY A 171 -5.88 13.95 10.35
N CYS A 172 -6.08 13.91 9.04
CA CYS A 172 -5.22 13.20 8.10
C CYS A 172 -3.83 13.85 7.95
N ILE A 173 -2.91 13.13 7.34
CA ILE A 173 -1.58 13.58 6.95
C ILE A 173 -1.61 13.90 5.46
N ARG A 174 -1.45 15.17 5.11
CA ARG A 174 -1.46 15.63 3.72
C ARG A 174 -0.06 15.70 3.16
N MET A 175 0.07 15.35 1.88
CA MET A 175 1.31 15.43 1.11
C MET A 175 1.07 16.10 -0.26
N ARG A 176 2.14 16.58 -0.89
CA ARG A 176 2.08 16.94 -2.30
C ARG A 176 1.77 15.72 -3.16
N SER A 177 1.13 15.92 -4.30
CA SER A 177 0.79 14.82 -5.22
C SER A 177 2.02 14.02 -5.68
N SER A 178 3.14 14.69 -5.97
CA SER A 178 4.40 14.04 -6.33
C SER A 178 4.96 13.15 -5.21
N ASP A 179 4.88 13.65 -3.98
CA ASP A 179 5.49 13.03 -2.81
C ASP A 179 4.70 11.79 -2.37
N ILE A 180 3.35 11.89 -2.36
CA ILE A 180 2.51 10.74 -2.02
C ILE A 180 2.56 9.63 -3.07
N ILE A 181 2.80 9.94 -4.35
CA ILE A 181 3.01 8.93 -5.39
C ILE A 181 4.27 8.13 -5.06
N GLN A 182 5.39 8.80 -4.81
CA GLN A 182 6.66 8.14 -4.46
C GLN A 182 6.51 7.28 -3.20
N LEU A 183 5.94 7.83 -2.14
CA LEU A 183 5.70 7.09 -0.90
C LEU A 183 4.82 5.87 -1.14
N TYR A 184 3.72 6.05 -1.88
CA TYR A 184 2.76 4.99 -2.19
C TYR A 184 3.40 3.84 -2.98
N ASP A 185 4.27 4.14 -3.95
CA ASP A 185 4.88 3.13 -4.81
C ASP A 185 5.92 2.28 -4.06
N ILE A 186 6.52 2.83 -2.99
CA ILE A 186 7.53 2.14 -2.18
C ILE A 186 6.89 1.30 -1.07
N VAL A 187 5.98 1.87 -0.26
CA VAL A 187 5.47 1.19 0.93
C VAL A 187 4.37 0.19 0.59
N GLY A 188 4.37 -0.95 1.27
CA GLY A 188 3.35 -1.99 1.18
C GLY A 188 2.27 -1.88 2.28
N ILE A 189 1.23 -2.72 2.16
CA ILE A 189 0.27 -2.97 3.25
C ILE A 189 1.04 -3.65 4.38
N GLY A 190 0.81 -3.22 5.63
CA GLY A 190 1.53 -3.67 6.82
C GLY A 190 2.72 -2.79 7.20
N ALA A 191 3.18 -1.88 6.32
CA ALA A 191 4.27 -0.95 6.65
C ALA A 191 3.96 -0.22 7.96
N ALA A 192 4.96 -0.18 8.85
CA ALA A 192 4.84 0.48 10.15
C ALA A 192 4.75 2.01 9.97
N VAL A 193 3.93 2.65 10.81
CA VAL A 193 3.79 4.11 10.85
C VAL A 193 3.85 4.57 12.29
N THR A 194 4.79 5.48 12.62
CA THR A 194 4.91 6.09 13.94
C THR A 194 4.64 7.58 13.83
N ILE A 195 3.65 8.09 14.57
CA ILE A 195 3.34 9.53 14.61
C ILE A 195 3.73 10.07 15.98
N VAL A 196 4.62 11.07 16.00
CA VAL A 196 5.19 11.64 17.23
C VAL A 196 5.11 13.16 17.24
N ASN A 197 5.12 13.74 18.46
CA ASN A 197 5.18 15.20 18.64
C ASN A 197 6.56 15.65 19.17
N VAL A 198 7.60 15.10 18.55
CA VAL A 198 9.02 15.46 18.82
C VAL A 198 9.74 15.64 17.49
N PRO A 199 10.93 16.28 17.46
CA PRO A 199 11.72 16.36 16.24
C PRO A 199 12.03 14.98 15.65
N LEU A 200 12.12 14.86 14.32
CA LEU A 200 12.47 13.61 13.64
C LEU A 200 13.81 13.04 14.12
N ALA A 201 14.78 13.90 14.37
CA ALA A 201 16.10 13.49 14.89
C ALA A 201 16.02 12.78 16.26
N THR A 202 14.99 13.09 17.06
CA THR A 202 14.71 12.39 18.32
C THR A 202 14.08 11.03 18.10
N ALA A 203 13.17 10.93 17.13
CA ALA A 203 12.45 9.70 16.81
C ALA A 203 13.23 8.74 15.90
N VAL A 204 14.19 9.27 15.12
CA VAL A 204 15.03 8.53 14.16
C VAL A 204 16.50 8.86 14.46
N PRO A 205 17.15 8.13 15.38
CA PRO A 205 18.54 8.45 15.83
C PRO A 205 19.56 8.51 14.68
N GLY A 206 19.40 7.70 13.62
CA GLY A 206 20.28 7.72 12.44
C GLY A 206 20.22 9.01 11.61
N LEU A 207 19.22 9.87 11.83
CA LEU A 207 19.09 11.14 11.10
C LEU A 207 20.17 12.15 11.49
N VAL A 208 20.64 12.13 12.75
CA VAL A 208 21.66 13.05 13.27
C VAL A 208 23.02 12.79 12.62
N THR A 209 23.38 11.52 12.43
CA THR A 209 24.65 11.11 11.80
C THR A 209 24.73 11.51 10.33
N ALA A 210 23.65 11.40 9.58
CA ALA A 210 23.62 11.78 8.17
C ALA A 210 23.81 13.30 7.97
N HIS A 211 23.27 14.13 8.85
CA HIS A 211 23.40 15.59 8.78
C HIS A 211 24.80 16.08 9.16
N SER A 212 25.43 15.45 10.17
CA SER A 212 26.80 15.78 10.61
C SER A 212 27.84 15.37 9.57
N MET A 213 27.64 14.25 8.86
CA MET A 213 28.56 13.81 7.79
C MET A 213 28.47 14.71 6.54
N SER A 214 27.31 15.25 6.21
CA SER A 214 27.14 16.20 5.10
C SER A 214 27.75 17.58 5.40
N ALA A 215 27.78 17.99 6.68
CA ALA A 215 28.38 19.25 7.09
C ALA A 215 29.92 19.19 7.26
N ALA A 216 30.49 17.98 7.39
CA ALA A 216 31.92 17.79 7.67
C ALA A 216 32.82 17.76 6.42
N ASN A 217 32.25 17.81 5.20
CA ASN A 217 33.05 17.81 3.97
C ASN A 217 32.60 18.93 2.99
N PRO A 218 32.93 20.22 3.28
CA PRO A 218 32.82 21.25 2.25
C PRO A 218 33.90 21.00 1.21
N ALA A 219 33.49 20.72 -0.04
CA ALA A 219 34.41 20.62 -1.16
C ALA A 219 35.30 21.87 -1.22
N PRO A 220 36.64 21.78 -1.43
CA PRO A 220 37.48 22.93 -1.52
C PRO A 220 37.08 23.77 -2.74
N PHE A 221 36.74 25.04 -2.47
CA PHE A 221 36.51 26.06 -3.49
C PHE A 221 37.83 26.35 -4.21
N VAL A 222 38.02 25.79 -5.40
CA VAL A 222 39.20 26.15 -6.22
C VAL A 222 38.84 27.40 -7.02
N MET A 223 39.39 28.54 -6.60
CA MET A 223 39.42 29.72 -7.45
C MET A 223 40.40 29.47 -8.60
N ARG A 224 39.93 29.67 -9.81
CA ARG A 224 40.74 29.96 -11.00
C ARG A 224 40.34 31.31 -11.55
#